data_8e05b00b933f05377657014a94350e7c
#
_entry.id   8e05b00b933f05377657014a94350e7c
#
_cell.length_a   1.000
_cell.length_b   1.000
_cell.length_c   1.000
_cell.angle_alpha   90.00
_cell.angle_beta   90.00
_cell.angle_gamma   90.00
#
_symmetry.space_group_name_H-M   'P 1'
#
loop_
_entity.id
_entity.type
_entity.pdbx_description
1 polymer ?
#
loop_
_entity_poly.entity_id
_entity_poly.type
_entity_poly.pdbx_seq_one_letter_code
_entity_poly.pdbx_strand_id
1 'polypeptide(L)'
;ISNEFDNLLPSYLRFVKGVVDSSDLPLNVSREILQENPQLEKIRNNLVTRILKTLKQIKEKDFEKFKGLHEEFGTILKEGLQSDWSNKEKIADLLLFESSNKKLGEKTTLSDYVENMSDDQNEIFYLAGENREQISNSPYLEKYKDEGQEVLLMTDPIDDFVIPQLMEFKGKKLKAVNKGEQEEEKDLKEEKKNYEGFIGYAKDLLDGIKEVKLTSRLKESAAVIVGDEHTMSPHIEEMMRRMGQPVPDHESVLELNPEHPVVQQVQKLHAADAKDPKAEALTRILHDQAILASGAKLKDPAEFTKRLNQLITD
;
A
#
# COMPACT_ATOMS: atom_id res chain seq x y z
N ILE A 1 -34.21 -19.35 -23.41
CA ILE A 1 -32.97 -18.53 -23.40
C ILE A 1 -33.16 -17.45 -22.39
N SER A 2 -32.17 -17.20 -21.51
CA SER A 2 -32.28 -16.19 -20.46
C SER A 2 -31.88 -14.82 -21.01
N ASN A 3 -32.60 -13.78 -20.64
CA ASN A 3 -32.23 -12.39 -20.96
C ASN A 3 -31.12 -11.86 -20.05
N GLU A 4 -30.87 -12.54 -18.92
CA GLU A 4 -29.82 -12.21 -17.96
C GLU A 4 -29.15 -13.49 -17.50
N PHE A 5 -27.81 -13.55 -17.66
CA PHE A 5 -27.02 -14.69 -17.23
C PHE A 5 -25.77 -14.20 -16.49
N ASP A 6 -25.96 -13.88 -15.21
CA ASP A 6 -24.95 -13.27 -14.32
C ASP A 6 -23.67 -14.14 -14.15
N ASN A 7 -23.75 -15.44 -14.43
CA ASN A 7 -22.64 -16.37 -14.22
C ASN A 7 -21.75 -16.55 -15.47
N LEU A 8 -22.06 -15.91 -16.60
CA LEU A 8 -21.27 -16.08 -17.83
C LEU A 8 -19.93 -15.34 -17.79
N LEU A 9 -19.88 -14.24 -17.08
CA LEU A 9 -18.65 -13.49 -16.83
C LEU A 9 -18.39 -13.39 -15.31
N PRO A 10 -17.12 -13.38 -14.88
CA PRO A 10 -16.79 -13.13 -13.49
C PRO A 10 -17.12 -11.67 -13.11
N SER A 11 -17.34 -11.43 -11.81
CA SER A 11 -17.77 -10.14 -11.29
C SER A 11 -16.88 -8.97 -11.70
N TYR A 12 -15.59 -9.19 -11.80
CA TYR A 12 -14.63 -8.15 -12.19
C TYR A 12 -14.74 -7.74 -13.68
N LEU A 13 -15.54 -8.46 -14.51
CA LEU A 13 -15.86 -8.11 -15.89
C LEU A 13 -17.33 -7.69 -16.07
N ARG A 14 -18.06 -7.39 -14.98
CA ARG A 14 -19.51 -7.02 -15.02
C ARG A 14 -19.83 -5.79 -15.85
N PHE A 15 -18.84 -4.96 -16.17
CA PHE A 15 -18.99 -3.80 -17.06
C PHE A 15 -19.09 -4.20 -18.55
N VAL A 16 -18.72 -5.43 -18.90
CA VAL A 16 -18.81 -5.94 -20.28
C VAL A 16 -20.22 -6.42 -20.54
N LYS A 17 -20.84 -5.92 -21.62
CA LYS A 17 -22.18 -6.32 -22.07
C LYS A 17 -22.09 -6.88 -23.47
N GLY A 18 -22.92 -7.89 -23.76
CA GLY A 18 -22.95 -8.53 -25.07
C GLY A 18 -24.01 -9.60 -25.18
N VAL A 19 -24.02 -10.29 -26.31
CA VAL A 19 -24.89 -11.43 -26.59
C VAL A 19 -24.02 -12.63 -26.93
N VAL A 20 -24.36 -13.76 -26.36
CA VAL A 20 -23.75 -15.05 -26.71
C VAL A 20 -24.80 -15.92 -27.36
N ASP A 21 -24.51 -16.36 -28.56
CA ASP A 21 -25.32 -17.34 -29.32
C ASP A 21 -24.50 -18.64 -29.53
N SER A 22 -25.11 -19.77 -29.23
CA SER A 22 -24.47 -21.09 -29.40
C SER A 22 -25.51 -22.15 -29.75
N SER A 23 -25.26 -22.83 -30.87
CA SER A 23 -26.05 -24.00 -31.32
C SER A 23 -25.86 -25.22 -30.43
N ASP A 24 -24.79 -25.26 -29.64
CA ASP A 24 -24.42 -26.41 -28.82
C ASP A 24 -25.10 -26.39 -27.43
N LEU A 25 -25.82 -25.32 -27.10
CA LEU A 25 -26.57 -25.23 -25.86
C LEU A 25 -27.99 -25.72 -26.05
N PRO A 26 -28.49 -26.63 -25.18
CA PRO A 26 -29.84 -27.16 -25.29
C PRO A 26 -30.90 -26.05 -25.10
N LEU A 27 -31.95 -26.08 -25.93
CA LEU A 27 -33.01 -25.07 -26.01
C LEU A 27 -33.92 -24.97 -24.78
N ASN A 28 -33.93 -25.98 -23.90
CA ASN A 28 -34.78 -26.09 -22.72
C ASN A 28 -33.90 -26.25 -21.47
N VAL A 29 -33.32 -25.18 -21.00
CA VAL A 29 -32.43 -25.28 -19.84
C VAL A 29 -32.97 -24.42 -18.71
N SER A 30 -33.30 -25.05 -17.59
CA SER A 30 -33.55 -24.34 -16.35
C SER A 30 -32.24 -23.69 -15.87
N ARG A 31 -32.34 -22.58 -15.13
CA ARG A 31 -31.17 -21.83 -14.60
C ARG A 31 -30.20 -22.72 -13.82
N GLU A 32 -30.71 -23.76 -13.14
CA GLU A 32 -29.94 -24.73 -12.35
C GLU A 32 -29.06 -25.66 -13.21
N ILE A 33 -29.59 -26.12 -14.37
CA ILE A 33 -28.86 -27.02 -15.27
C ILE A 33 -27.74 -26.30 -16.03
N LEU A 34 -27.86 -24.97 -16.22
CA LEU A 34 -26.83 -24.18 -16.87
C LEU A 34 -25.60 -23.98 -15.97
N GLN A 35 -25.77 -23.99 -14.64
CA GLN A 35 -24.65 -23.70 -13.71
C GLN A 35 -23.57 -24.81 -13.69
N GLU A 36 -23.89 -26.05 -14.02
CA GLU A 36 -22.98 -27.21 -14.01
C GLU A 36 -22.61 -27.70 -15.42
N ASN A 37 -22.89 -26.95 -16.48
CA ASN A 37 -22.64 -27.39 -17.85
C ASN A 37 -21.18 -27.13 -18.28
N PRO A 38 -20.36 -28.15 -18.55
CA PRO A 38 -18.98 -28.02 -18.99
C PRO A 38 -18.79 -27.17 -20.27
N GLN A 39 -19.80 -27.08 -21.12
CA GLN A 39 -19.76 -26.25 -22.33
C GLN A 39 -19.84 -24.76 -21.95
N LEU A 40 -20.63 -24.40 -20.93
CA LEU A 40 -20.70 -23.03 -20.44
C LEU A 40 -19.38 -22.58 -19.78
N GLU A 41 -18.72 -23.48 -19.06
CA GLU A 41 -17.39 -23.17 -18.53
C GLU A 41 -16.38 -22.89 -19.64
N LYS A 42 -16.40 -23.68 -20.72
CA LYS A 42 -15.55 -23.42 -21.90
C LYS A 42 -15.87 -22.07 -22.56
N ILE A 43 -17.15 -21.74 -22.71
CA ILE A 43 -17.60 -20.47 -23.28
C ILE A 43 -17.12 -19.34 -22.36
N ARG A 44 -17.34 -19.44 -21.05
CA ARG A 44 -16.88 -18.48 -20.04
C ARG A 44 -15.37 -18.22 -20.13
N ASN A 45 -14.56 -19.27 -20.10
CA ASN A 45 -13.10 -19.18 -20.15
C ASN A 45 -12.61 -18.56 -21.47
N ASN A 46 -13.25 -18.89 -22.60
CA ASN A 46 -12.96 -18.29 -23.88
C ASN A 46 -13.33 -16.80 -23.93
N LEU A 47 -14.48 -16.42 -23.37
CA LEU A 47 -14.92 -15.02 -23.27
C LEU A 47 -13.96 -14.22 -22.41
N VAL A 48 -13.64 -14.68 -21.21
CA VAL A 48 -12.68 -14.01 -20.31
C VAL A 48 -11.34 -13.80 -21.02
N THR A 49 -10.80 -14.86 -21.63
CA THR A 49 -9.54 -14.78 -22.38
C THR A 49 -9.62 -13.75 -23.51
N ARG A 50 -10.72 -13.73 -24.26
CA ARG A 50 -10.94 -12.82 -25.38
C ARG A 50 -11.07 -11.37 -24.91
N ILE A 51 -11.81 -11.15 -23.82
CA ILE A 51 -12.01 -9.80 -23.23
C ILE A 51 -10.67 -9.25 -22.74
N LEU A 52 -9.92 -10.00 -21.91
CA LEU A 52 -8.62 -9.57 -21.40
C LEU A 52 -7.63 -9.29 -22.55
N LYS A 53 -7.61 -10.13 -23.58
CA LYS A 53 -6.81 -9.88 -24.77
C LYS A 53 -7.23 -8.61 -25.52
N THR A 54 -8.53 -8.34 -25.61
CA THR A 54 -9.05 -7.14 -26.27
C THR A 54 -8.69 -5.89 -25.47
N LEU A 55 -8.81 -5.92 -24.13
CA LEU A 55 -8.38 -4.83 -23.26
C LEU A 55 -6.88 -4.55 -23.42
N LYS A 56 -6.05 -5.60 -23.48
CA LYS A 56 -4.61 -5.45 -23.75
C LYS A 56 -4.34 -4.83 -25.12
N GLN A 57 -5.05 -5.23 -26.15
CA GLN A 57 -4.93 -4.62 -27.49
C GLN A 57 -5.35 -3.15 -27.50
N ILE A 58 -6.36 -2.74 -26.73
CA ILE A 58 -6.75 -1.34 -26.60
C ILE A 58 -5.64 -0.58 -25.88
N LYS A 59 -5.10 -1.12 -24.78
CA LYS A 59 -3.96 -0.53 -24.05
C LYS A 59 -2.76 -0.26 -24.97
N GLU A 60 -2.40 -1.23 -25.80
CA GLU A 60 -1.24 -1.16 -26.70
C GLU A 60 -1.46 -0.19 -27.91
N LYS A 61 -2.69 -0.10 -28.42
CA LYS A 61 -2.99 0.67 -29.64
C LYS A 61 -3.46 2.09 -29.35
N ASP A 62 -4.14 2.32 -28.25
CA ASP A 62 -4.77 3.58 -27.88
C ASP A 62 -4.80 3.71 -26.36
N PHE A 63 -3.65 4.11 -25.80
CA PHE A 63 -3.47 4.20 -24.35
C PHE A 63 -4.42 5.21 -23.70
N GLU A 64 -4.71 6.34 -24.36
CA GLU A 64 -5.64 7.34 -23.82
C GLU A 64 -7.07 6.79 -23.70
N LYS A 65 -7.52 6.04 -24.70
CA LYS A 65 -8.80 5.34 -24.63
C LYS A 65 -8.82 4.30 -23.52
N PHE A 66 -7.72 3.57 -23.35
CA PHE A 66 -7.60 2.57 -22.28
C PHE A 66 -7.58 3.24 -20.90
N LYS A 67 -6.90 4.38 -20.76
CA LYS A 67 -6.88 5.19 -19.53
C LYS A 67 -8.30 5.61 -19.13
N GLY A 68 -9.09 6.16 -20.07
CA GLY A 68 -10.49 6.49 -19.79
C GLY A 68 -11.34 5.29 -19.38
N LEU A 69 -11.13 4.11 -20.00
CA LEU A 69 -11.78 2.88 -19.57
C LEU A 69 -11.34 2.47 -18.16
N HIS A 70 -10.06 2.58 -17.84
CA HIS A 70 -9.54 2.24 -16.53
C HIS A 70 -10.00 3.23 -15.44
N GLU A 71 -10.19 4.50 -15.75
CA GLU A 71 -10.75 5.48 -14.82
C GLU A 71 -12.17 5.10 -14.38
N GLU A 72 -12.98 4.53 -15.28
CA GLU A 72 -14.34 4.09 -14.99
C GLU A 72 -14.43 2.69 -14.35
N PHE A 73 -13.59 1.77 -14.78
CA PHE A 73 -13.73 0.34 -14.46
C PHE A 73 -12.49 -0.27 -13.79
N GLY A 74 -11.44 0.48 -13.55
CA GLY A 74 -10.18 -0.03 -12.99
C GLY A 74 -10.36 -0.66 -11.62
N THR A 75 -11.12 -0.04 -10.72
CA THR A 75 -11.46 -0.57 -9.39
C THR A 75 -12.15 -1.94 -9.51
N ILE A 76 -13.11 -2.06 -10.46
CA ILE A 76 -13.82 -3.32 -10.71
C ILE A 76 -12.85 -4.38 -11.26
N LEU A 77 -11.98 -4.00 -12.18
CA LEU A 77 -11.00 -4.91 -12.79
C LEU A 77 -10.02 -5.45 -11.74
N LYS A 78 -9.63 -4.64 -10.74
CA LYS A 78 -8.77 -5.03 -9.63
C LYS A 78 -9.34 -6.18 -8.78
N GLU A 79 -10.68 -6.31 -8.66
CA GLU A 79 -11.31 -7.44 -7.96
C GLU A 79 -10.89 -8.80 -8.52
N GLY A 80 -10.49 -8.83 -9.80
CA GLY A 80 -10.00 -10.04 -10.46
C GLY A 80 -8.69 -10.57 -9.90
N LEU A 81 -7.86 -9.74 -9.25
CA LEU A 81 -6.63 -10.18 -8.59
C LEU A 81 -6.91 -11.15 -7.44
N GLN A 82 -8.06 -11.03 -6.79
CA GLN A 82 -8.49 -11.90 -5.70
C GLN A 82 -9.31 -13.10 -6.20
N SER A 83 -10.09 -12.94 -7.27
CA SER A 83 -11.12 -13.90 -7.67
C SER A 83 -10.73 -14.79 -8.86
N ASP A 84 -9.73 -14.42 -9.67
CA ASP A 84 -9.31 -15.16 -10.87
C ASP A 84 -7.81 -15.43 -10.91
N TRP A 85 -7.39 -16.46 -10.17
CA TRP A 85 -5.99 -16.87 -10.06
C TRP A 85 -5.37 -17.24 -11.43
N SER A 86 -6.17 -17.81 -12.33
CA SER A 86 -5.70 -18.27 -13.65
C SER A 86 -5.33 -17.13 -14.59
N ASN A 87 -5.92 -15.95 -14.39
CA ASN A 87 -5.69 -14.78 -15.20
C ASN A 87 -5.04 -13.62 -14.43
N LYS A 88 -4.61 -13.85 -13.18
CA LYS A 88 -4.08 -12.82 -12.27
C LYS A 88 -3.00 -11.94 -12.93
N GLU A 89 -2.01 -12.54 -13.57
CA GLU A 89 -0.94 -11.79 -14.23
C GLU A 89 -1.44 -10.97 -15.42
N LYS A 90 -2.41 -11.51 -16.21
CA LYS A 90 -3.04 -10.77 -17.32
C LYS A 90 -3.87 -9.59 -16.82
N ILE A 91 -4.54 -9.76 -15.69
CA ILE A 91 -5.31 -8.68 -15.04
C ILE A 91 -4.34 -7.62 -14.51
N ALA A 92 -3.29 -8.03 -13.81
CA ALA A 92 -2.25 -7.15 -13.28
C ALA A 92 -1.58 -6.30 -14.38
N ASP A 93 -1.31 -6.88 -15.55
CA ASP A 93 -0.78 -6.18 -16.72
C ASP A 93 -1.73 -5.09 -17.27
N LEU A 94 -3.02 -5.16 -16.96
CA LEU A 94 -4.03 -4.17 -17.36
C LEU A 94 -4.24 -3.05 -16.34
N LEU A 95 -3.65 -3.13 -15.15
CA LEU A 95 -3.85 -2.12 -14.13
C LEU A 95 -2.95 -0.91 -14.35
N LEU A 96 -3.50 0.26 -14.06
CA LEU A 96 -2.79 1.54 -14.11
C LEU A 96 -2.65 2.10 -12.72
N PHE A 97 -1.44 2.57 -12.40
CA PHE A 97 -1.10 3.15 -11.11
C PHE A 97 -0.50 4.53 -11.30
N GLU A 98 -0.57 5.37 -10.29
CA GLU A 98 0.31 6.53 -10.17
C GLU A 98 1.66 6.09 -9.62
N SER A 99 2.69 6.93 -9.78
CA SER A 99 4.00 6.61 -9.24
C SER A 99 4.75 7.86 -8.74
N SER A 100 5.78 7.63 -7.94
CA SER A 100 6.63 8.71 -7.41
C SER A 100 7.38 9.47 -8.50
N ASN A 101 7.67 8.82 -9.62
CA ASN A 101 8.45 9.38 -10.74
C ASN A 101 7.58 10.02 -11.83
N LYS A 102 6.25 9.96 -11.70
CA LYS A 102 5.30 10.54 -12.65
C LYS A 102 4.61 11.78 -12.08
N LYS A 103 4.21 12.70 -12.96
CA LYS A 103 3.40 13.86 -12.57
C LYS A 103 2.00 13.43 -12.15
N LEU A 104 1.32 14.29 -11.42
CA LEU A 104 -0.08 14.07 -11.03
C LEU A 104 -0.95 13.78 -12.27
N GLY A 105 -1.73 12.70 -12.21
CA GLY A 105 -2.59 12.25 -13.29
C GLY A 105 -1.91 11.43 -14.39
N GLU A 106 -0.59 11.37 -14.42
CA GLU A 106 0.13 10.42 -15.27
C GLU A 106 0.10 9.03 -14.64
N LYS A 107 -0.16 8.02 -15.47
CA LYS A 107 -0.25 6.63 -15.04
C LYS A 107 0.91 5.81 -15.57
N THR A 108 1.27 4.76 -14.86
CA THR A 108 2.22 3.73 -15.26
C THR A 108 1.57 2.36 -15.14
N THR A 109 2.14 1.36 -15.80
CA THR A 109 1.76 -0.03 -15.68
C THR A 109 2.81 -0.81 -14.89
N LEU A 110 2.45 -1.99 -14.37
CA LEU A 110 3.46 -2.88 -13.78
C LEU A 110 4.52 -3.32 -14.80
N SER A 111 4.13 -3.44 -16.09
CA SER A 111 5.09 -3.77 -17.15
C SER A 111 6.11 -2.66 -17.37
N ASP A 112 5.63 -1.39 -17.50
CA ASP A 112 6.53 -0.23 -17.64
C ASP A 112 7.43 -0.08 -16.40
N TYR A 113 6.88 -0.31 -15.20
CA TYR A 113 7.68 -0.29 -13.97
C TYR A 113 8.83 -1.29 -14.04
N VAL A 114 8.53 -2.56 -14.36
CA VAL A 114 9.57 -3.62 -14.44
C VAL A 114 10.59 -3.34 -15.55
N GLU A 115 10.17 -2.76 -16.68
CA GLU A 115 11.07 -2.41 -17.77
C GLU A 115 12.01 -1.23 -17.43
N ASN A 116 11.60 -0.36 -16.50
CA ASN A 116 12.40 0.78 -16.05
C ASN A 116 13.18 0.52 -14.75
N MET A 117 13.04 -0.67 -14.14
CA MET A 117 13.82 -1.04 -12.95
C MET A 117 15.31 -1.12 -13.26
N SER A 118 16.15 -0.81 -12.28
CA SER A 118 17.56 -1.11 -12.35
C SER A 118 17.82 -2.63 -12.31
N ASP A 119 18.95 -3.09 -12.91
CA ASP A 119 19.26 -4.52 -13.03
C ASP A 119 19.38 -5.23 -11.67
N ASP A 120 19.78 -4.52 -10.63
CA ASP A 120 19.95 -5.00 -9.26
C ASP A 120 18.64 -4.95 -8.44
N GLN A 121 17.61 -4.26 -8.90
CA GLN A 121 16.32 -4.19 -8.22
C GLN A 121 15.51 -5.48 -8.45
N ASN A 122 15.07 -6.11 -7.35
CA ASN A 122 14.32 -7.37 -7.39
C ASN A 122 12.87 -7.26 -6.91
N GLU A 123 12.46 -6.07 -6.44
CA GLU A 123 11.15 -5.83 -5.86
C GLU A 123 10.44 -4.66 -6.54
N ILE A 124 9.12 -4.76 -6.69
CA ILE A 124 8.24 -3.69 -7.13
C ILE A 124 7.76 -2.97 -5.87
N PHE A 125 8.20 -1.75 -5.65
CA PHE A 125 7.86 -0.98 -4.47
C PHE A 125 6.51 -0.28 -4.62
N TYR A 126 5.70 -0.30 -3.55
CA TYR A 126 4.44 0.43 -3.52
C TYR A 126 4.15 1.04 -2.15
N LEU A 127 3.38 2.13 -2.16
CA LEU A 127 2.82 2.77 -0.98
C LEU A 127 1.33 2.99 -1.18
N ALA A 128 0.51 2.45 -0.30
CA ALA A 128 -0.93 2.69 -0.28
C ALA A 128 -1.28 3.80 0.72
N GLY A 129 -2.29 4.61 0.40
CA GLY A 129 -2.77 5.66 1.27
C GLY A 129 -4.02 6.36 0.72
N GLU A 130 -4.58 7.28 1.51
CA GLU A 130 -5.88 7.88 1.23
C GLU A 130 -5.92 8.73 -0.05
N ASN A 131 -4.85 9.47 -0.30
CA ASN A 131 -4.77 10.33 -1.48
C ASN A 131 -3.34 10.57 -1.94
N ARG A 132 -3.20 10.98 -3.20
CA ARG A 132 -1.92 11.20 -3.90
C ARG A 132 -1.04 12.24 -3.21
N GLU A 133 -1.61 13.33 -2.73
CA GLU A 133 -0.85 14.43 -2.13
C GLU A 133 -0.17 13.98 -0.84
N GLN A 134 -0.91 13.28 0.02
CA GLN A 134 -0.41 12.74 1.28
C GLN A 134 0.74 11.76 1.05
N ILE A 135 0.54 10.75 0.19
CA ILE A 135 1.55 9.70 -0.01
C ILE A 135 2.77 10.18 -0.78
N SER A 136 2.64 11.20 -1.64
CA SER A 136 3.78 11.76 -2.39
C SER A 136 4.81 12.46 -1.48
N ASN A 137 4.35 12.96 -0.35
CA ASN A 137 5.18 13.66 0.64
C ASN A 137 5.51 12.77 1.85
N SER A 138 5.24 11.47 1.74
CA SER A 138 5.46 10.54 2.84
C SER A 138 6.94 10.28 3.11
N PRO A 139 7.37 10.25 4.38
CA PRO A 139 8.73 9.87 4.78
C PRO A 139 9.17 8.50 4.26
N TYR A 140 8.24 7.59 4.04
CA TYR A 140 8.56 6.26 3.50
C TYR A 140 9.16 6.30 2.09
N LEU A 141 9.03 7.42 1.36
CA LEU A 141 9.58 7.59 0.03
C LEU A 141 10.99 8.19 0.03
N GLU A 142 11.50 8.67 1.15
CA GLU A 142 12.76 9.43 1.21
C GLU A 142 13.94 8.61 0.65
N LYS A 143 14.13 7.37 1.13
CA LYS A 143 15.15 6.45 0.62
C LYS A 143 15.03 6.24 -0.89
N TYR A 144 13.85 5.90 -1.35
CA TYR A 144 13.61 5.55 -2.76
C TYR A 144 13.82 6.73 -3.71
N LYS A 145 13.46 7.94 -3.26
CA LYS A 145 13.76 9.18 -4.00
C LYS A 145 15.26 9.44 -4.09
N ASP A 146 15.99 9.23 -2.99
CA ASP A 146 17.44 9.40 -2.92
C ASP A 146 18.16 8.41 -3.83
N GLU A 147 17.71 7.16 -3.88
CA GLU A 147 18.24 6.10 -4.74
C GLU A 147 17.72 6.16 -6.19
N GLY A 148 16.82 7.09 -6.51
CA GLY A 148 16.21 7.19 -7.85
C GLY A 148 15.27 6.05 -8.20
N GLN A 149 14.78 5.30 -7.21
CA GLN A 149 13.87 4.18 -7.38
C GLN A 149 12.42 4.65 -7.47
N GLU A 150 11.66 4.06 -8.38
CA GLU A 150 10.24 4.33 -8.54
C GLU A 150 9.43 3.59 -7.46
N VAL A 151 8.41 4.26 -6.89
CA VAL A 151 7.44 3.65 -5.99
C VAL A 151 6.03 3.88 -6.55
N LEU A 152 5.26 2.82 -6.72
CA LEU A 152 3.85 2.90 -7.13
C LEU A 152 3.02 3.52 -5.99
N LEU A 153 2.18 4.47 -6.34
CA LEU A 153 1.33 5.19 -5.40
C LEU A 153 -0.13 4.74 -5.59
N MET A 154 -0.63 4.03 -4.60
CA MET A 154 -1.91 3.34 -4.65
C MET A 154 -2.93 4.06 -3.78
N THR A 155 -3.92 4.68 -4.40
CA THR A 155 -4.92 5.53 -3.72
C THR A 155 -6.34 4.99 -3.82
N ASP A 156 -6.53 3.85 -4.47
CA ASP A 156 -7.82 3.19 -4.53
C ASP A 156 -8.00 2.32 -3.27
N PRO A 157 -9.07 2.50 -2.49
CA PRO A 157 -9.29 1.74 -1.25
C PRO A 157 -9.24 0.22 -1.42
N ILE A 158 -9.53 -0.30 -2.62
CA ILE A 158 -9.44 -1.74 -2.88
C ILE A 158 -7.99 -2.24 -2.94
N ASP A 159 -7.01 -1.36 -3.20
CA ASP A 159 -5.61 -1.76 -3.36
C ASP A 159 -5.06 -2.45 -2.11
N ASP A 160 -5.43 -1.98 -0.92
CA ASP A 160 -5.03 -2.61 0.35
C ASP A 160 -5.45 -4.08 0.49
N PHE A 161 -6.52 -4.47 -0.21
CA PHE A 161 -7.05 -5.84 -0.16
C PHE A 161 -6.53 -6.72 -1.30
N VAL A 162 -6.37 -6.16 -2.49
CA VAL A 162 -6.10 -6.97 -3.69
C VAL A 162 -4.61 -7.02 -4.05
N ILE A 163 -3.85 -5.97 -3.77
CA ILE A 163 -2.42 -5.94 -4.09
C ILE A 163 -1.60 -6.96 -3.30
N PRO A 164 -1.83 -7.17 -1.99
CA PRO A 164 -1.17 -8.26 -1.27
C PRO A 164 -1.44 -9.65 -1.85
N GLN A 165 -2.59 -9.84 -2.55
CA GLN A 165 -2.90 -11.08 -3.23
C GLN A 165 -2.11 -11.29 -4.53
N LEU A 166 -1.62 -10.22 -5.15
CA LEU A 166 -0.82 -10.32 -6.37
C LEU A 166 0.53 -10.99 -6.11
N MET A 167 1.15 -10.69 -4.96
CA MET A 167 2.43 -11.23 -4.46
C MET A 167 3.61 -10.90 -5.38
N GLU A 168 3.53 -11.27 -6.67
CA GLU A 168 4.59 -11.05 -7.67
C GLU A 168 4.02 -10.72 -9.05
N PHE A 169 4.82 -10.05 -9.87
CA PHE A 169 4.54 -9.77 -11.28
C PHE A 169 5.83 -9.93 -12.10
N LYS A 170 5.79 -10.76 -13.17
CA LYS A 170 6.97 -11.10 -14.00
C LYS A 170 8.19 -11.52 -13.17
N GLY A 171 7.97 -12.30 -12.09
CA GLY A 171 9.02 -12.81 -11.20
C GLY A 171 9.61 -11.77 -10.23
N LYS A 172 9.06 -10.55 -10.16
CA LYS A 172 9.43 -9.52 -9.20
C LYS A 172 8.36 -9.42 -8.10
N LYS A 173 8.75 -9.50 -6.82
CA LYS A 173 7.84 -9.41 -5.68
C LYS A 173 7.31 -7.99 -5.51
N LEU A 174 6.06 -7.85 -5.10
CA LEU A 174 5.52 -6.56 -4.66
C LEU A 174 5.86 -6.37 -3.17
N LYS A 175 6.42 -5.20 -2.84
CA LYS A 175 6.82 -4.86 -1.46
C LYS A 175 6.28 -3.50 -1.04
N ALA A 176 5.53 -3.49 0.06
CA ALA A 176 5.09 -2.25 0.68
C ALA A 176 6.26 -1.54 1.37
N VAL A 177 6.45 -0.25 1.09
CA VAL A 177 7.59 0.51 1.66
C VAL A 177 7.40 0.92 3.12
N ASN A 178 6.18 0.78 3.64
CA ASN A 178 5.79 1.14 5.01
C ASN A 178 5.45 -0.06 5.90
N LYS A 179 5.70 -1.29 5.42
CA LYS A 179 5.37 -2.52 6.16
C LYS A 179 6.52 -3.52 6.09
N GLY A 180 6.60 -4.39 7.10
CA GLY A 180 7.61 -5.44 7.17
C GLY A 180 9.04 -4.92 7.35
N GLU A 181 9.99 -5.83 7.21
CA GLU A 181 11.40 -5.48 7.28
C GLU A 181 11.84 -4.73 6.01
N GLN A 182 12.50 -3.60 6.23
CA GLN A 182 13.06 -2.78 5.17
C GLN A 182 14.60 -2.86 5.21
N GLU A 183 15.22 -2.79 4.04
CA GLU A 183 16.68 -2.77 3.95
C GLU A 183 17.24 -1.43 4.40
N GLU A 184 18.29 -1.49 5.22
CA GLU A 184 19.03 -0.31 5.66
C GLU A 184 20.18 -0.02 4.68
N GLU A 185 20.42 1.26 4.39
CA GLU A 185 21.50 1.69 3.53
C GLU A 185 22.87 1.64 4.23
N LYS A 186 22.88 1.88 5.53
CA LYS A 186 24.10 2.00 6.34
C LYS A 186 24.06 1.04 7.52
N ASP A 187 25.22 0.56 7.91
CA ASP A 187 25.40 -0.18 9.16
C ASP A 187 25.45 0.82 10.33
N LEU A 188 24.40 0.84 11.14
CA LEU A 188 24.24 1.73 12.30
C LEU A 188 24.73 1.12 13.62
N LYS A 189 25.71 0.20 13.59
CA LYS A 189 26.17 -0.52 14.81
C LYS A 189 26.76 0.39 15.88
N GLU A 190 27.48 1.43 15.49
CA GLU A 190 28.06 2.37 16.45
C GLU A 190 26.99 3.29 17.06
N GLU A 191 26.10 3.79 16.22
CA GLU A 191 24.97 4.62 16.65
C GLU A 191 24.06 3.84 17.61
N LYS A 192 23.76 2.57 17.31
CA LYS A 192 22.93 1.72 18.18
C LYS A 192 23.46 1.63 19.59
N LYS A 193 24.77 1.54 19.80
CA LYS A 193 25.38 1.53 21.15
C LYS A 193 25.13 2.85 21.90
N ASN A 194 25.24 3.98 21.20
CA ASN A 194 25.05 5.29 21.80
C ASN A 194 23.58 5.57 22.14
N TYR A 195 22.66 4.91 21.45
CA TYR A 195 21.21 5.10 21.61
C TYR A 195 20.54 4.01 22.44
N GLU A 196 21.24 2.95 22.87
CA GLU A 196 20.68 1.76 23.54
C GLU A 196 19.80 2.14 24.74
N GLY A 197 20.27 3.03 25.63
CA GLY A 197 19.52 3.50 26.78
C GLY A 197 18.25 4.27 26.38
N PHE A 198 18.35 5.12 25.37
CA PHE A 198 17.22 5.90 24.88
C PHE A 198 16.19 5.00 24.14
N ILE A 199 16.63 4.03 23.35
CA ILE A 199 15.77 3.07 22.66
C ILE A 199 14.92 2.29 23.67
N GLY A 200 15.55 1.77 24.75
CA GLY A 200 14.85 1.08 25.83
C GLY A 200 13.83 1.97 26.51
N TYR A 201 14.23 3.19 26.88
CA TYR A 201 13.35 4.18 27.48
C TYR A 201 12.15 4.53 26.60
N ALA A 202 12.37 4.82 25.31
CA ALA A 202 11.31 5.18 24.39
C ALA A 202 10.32 4.03 24.19
N LYS A 203 10.80 2.78 24.12
CA LYS A 203 9.95 1.58 24.07
C LYS A 203 9.04 1.46 25.29
N ASP A 204 9.58 1.64 26.46
CA ASP A 204 8.81 1.51 27.73
C ASP A 204 7.82 2.69 27.94
N LEU A 205 8.13 3.85 27.34
CA LEU A 205 7.30 5.06 27.44
C LEU A 205 6.10 5.06 26.49
N LEU A 206 6.22 4.43 25.32
CA LEU A 206 5.28 4.58 24.21
C LEU A 206 4.33 3.36 24.10
N ASP A 207 3.02 3.64 24.14
CA ASP A 207 2.00 2.61 23.97
C ASP A 207 1.90 2.13 22.52
N GLY A 208 1.71 0.82 22.32
CA GLY A 208 1.53 0.23 21.00
C GLY A 208 2.81 0.09 20.17
N ILE A 209 3.98 0.31 20.80
CA ILE A 209 5.29 0.14 20.18
C ILE A 209 5.97 -1.11 20.72
N LYS A 210 6.14 -2.12 19.85
CA LYS A 210 6.85 -3.36 20.21
C LYS A 210 8.37 -3.19 20.19
N GLU A 211 8.87 -2.30 19.35
CA GLU A 211 10.29 -2.05 19.15
C GLU A 211 10.54 -0.60 18.73
N VAL A 212 11.64 -0.04 19.24
CA VAL A 212 12.21 1.22 18.75
C VAL A 212 13.57 0.90 18.16
N LYS A 213 13.86 1.34 16.95
CA LYS A 213 15.15 1.11 16.30
C LYS A 213 15.62 2.35 15.53
N LEU A 214 16.92 2.41 15.24
CA LEU A 214 17.48 3.41 14.35
C LEU A 214 17.36 2.96 12.91
N THR A 215 17.16 3.93 12.00
CA THR A 215 17.10 3.70 10.56
C THR A 215 17.93 4.73 9.80
N SER A 216 18.54 4.31 8.71
CA SER A 216 19.24 5.18 7.74
C SER A 216 18.34 5.57 6.54
N ARG A 217 17.13 5.05 6.48
CA ARG A 217 16.18 5.27 5.37
C ARG A 217 15.59 6.67 5.34
N LEU A 218 15.57 7.34 6.50
CA LEU A 218 15.07 8.71 6.63
C LEU A 218 16.19 9.72 6.35
N LYS A 219 15.90 10.71 5.52
CA LYS A 219 16.83 11.78 5.15
C LYS A 219 16.45 13.13 5.80
N GLU A 220 15.17 13.47 5.71
CA GLU A 220 14.62 14.73 6.24
C GLU A 220 13.76 14.51 7.47
N SER A 221 13.11 13.38 7.59
CA SER A 221 12.18 13.06 8.67
C SER A 221 12.90 12.50 9.90
N ALA A 222 12.36 12.80 11.08
CA ALA A 222 12.89 12.37 12.37
C ALA A 222 12.52 10.93 12.72
N ALA A 223 11.30 10.51 12.37
CA ALA A 223 10.75 9.23 12.77
C ALA A 223 9.64 8.75 11.83
N VAL A 224 9.43 7.44 11.76
CA VAL A 224 8.28 6.79 11.11
C VAL A 224 7.80 5.60 11.91
N ILE A 225 6.53 5.23 11.71
CA ILE A 225 5.92 4.00 12.23
C ILE A 225 5.90 2.95 11.13
N VAL A 226 6.45 1.77 11.39
CA VAL A 226 6.42 0.64 10.46
C VAL A 226 5.56 -0.46 11.04
N GLY A 227 4.54 -0.86 10.29
CA GLY A 227 3.69 -2.01 10.64
C GLY A 227 4.31 -3.34 10.23
N ASP A 228 3.77 -4.44 10.73
CA ASP A 228 4.10 -5.77 10.21
C ASP A 228 3.55 -5.94 8.79
N GLU A 229 4.02 -6.94 8.04
CA GLU A 229 3.60 -7.21 6.66
C GLU A 229 2.08 -7.32 6.50
N HIS A 230 1.40 -7.85 7.52
CA HIS A 230 -0.05 -8.08 7.52
C HIS A 230 -0.85 -6.97 8.21
N THR A 231 -0.20 -5.93 8.68
CA THR A 231 -0.89 -4.78 9.30
C THR A 231 -1.77 -4.09 8.26
N MET A 232 -3.01 -3.81 8.64
CA MET A 232 -3.91 -3.03 7.79
C MET A 232 -3.37 -1.60 7.63
N SER A 233 -3.71 -0.95 6.53
CA SER A 233 -3.36 0.48 6.40
C SER A 233 -4.22 1.31 7.38
N PRO A 234 -3.72 2.47 7.84
CA PRO A 234 -4.49 3.38 8.68
C PRO A 234 -5.85 3.78 8.09
N HIS A 235 -5.93 3.88 6.77
CA HIS A 235 -7.16 4.17 6.04
C HIS A 235 -8.21 3.06 6.20
N ILE A 236 -7.80 1.80 6.07
CA ILE A 236 -8.70 0.65 6.25
C ILE A 236 -9.15 0.51 7.71
N GLU A 237 -8.24 0.71 8.66
CA GLU A 237 -8.61 0.73 10.07
C GLU A 237 -9.66 1.80 10.40
N GLU A 238 -9.49 2.99 9.85
CA GLU A 238 -10.47 4.07 10.04
C GLU A 238 -11.83 3.74 9.41
N MET A 239 -11.82 3.13 8.22
CA MET A 239 -13.05 2.66 7.56
C MET A 239 -13.76 1.61 8.42
N MET A 240 -13.05 0.63 8.97
CA MET A 240 -13.60 -0.38 9.87
C MET A 240 -14.20 0.24 11.13
N ARG A 241 -13.50 1.20 11.77
CA ARG A 241 -14.03 1.93 12.93
C ARG A 241 -15.33 2.67 12.62
N ARG A 242 -15.40 3.35 11.47
CA ARG A 242 -16.62 4.04 11.01
C ARG A 242 -17.80 3.08 10.77
N MET A 243 -17.50 1.85 10.34
CA MET A 243 -18.49 0.79 10.14
C MET A 243 -18.85 0.05 11.46
N GLY A 244 -18.28 0.45 12.61
CA GLY A 244 -18.48 -0.22 13.89
C GLY A 244 -17.83 -1.60 13.99
N GLN A 245 -16.90 -1.91 13.10
CA GLN A 245 -16.14 -3.16 13.13
C GLN A 245 -14.96 -3.04 14.11
N PRO A 246 -14.62 -4.11 14.85
CA PRO A 246 -13.43 -4.11 15.69
C PRO A 246 -12.18 -4.03 14.81
N VAL A 247 -11.28 -3.13 15.19
CA VAL A 247 -9.94 -3.07 14.61
C VAL A 247 -9.00 -3.81 15.55
N PRO A 248 -8.25 -4.82 15.06
CA PRO A 248 -7.26 -5.50 15.88
C PRO A 248 -6.21 -4.51 16.40
N ASP A 249 -5.80 -4.67 17.65
CA ASP A 249 -4.65 -3.94 18.18
C ASP A 249 -3.37 -4.47 17.51
N HIS A 250 -2.63 -3.58 16.88
CA HIS A 250 -1.35 -3.89 16.27
C HIS A 250 -0.24 -3.15 17.00
N GLU A 251 0.80 -3.87 17.34
CA GLU A 251 2.04 -3.25 17.78
C GLU A 251 2.89 -2.89 16.57
N SER A 252 3.50 -1.73 16.60
CA SER A 252 4.31 -1.20 15.51
C SER A 252 5.78 -1.04 15.93
N VAL A 253 6.64 -0.83 14.95
CA VAL A 253 8.03 -0.44 15.15
C VAL A 253 8.14 1.05 14.94
N LEU A 254 8.75 1.76 15.90
CA LEU A 254 9.14 3.17 15.73
C LEU A 254 10.59 3.20 15.21
N GLU A 255 10.77 3.70 14.00
CA GLU A 255 12.09 3.93 13.43
C GLU A 255 12.50 5.39 13.59
N LEU A 256 13.71 5.62 14.10
CA LEU A 256 14.26 6.94 14.38
C LEU A 256 15.49 7.22 13.50
N ASN A 257 15.56 8.42 12.95
CA ASN A 257 16.72 8.91 12.21
C ASN A 257 17.77 9.46 13.18
N PRO A 258 18.91 8.78 13.41
CA PRO A 258 19.94 9.25 14.34
C PRO A 258 20.67 10.52 13.86
N GLU A 259 20.59 10.87 12.59
CA GLU A 259 21.18 12.07 12.02
C GLU A 259 20.27 13.30 12.20
N HIS A 260 18.98 13.10 12.53
CA HIS A 260 18.03 14.22 12.68
C HIS A 260 18.27 14.99 13.98
N PRO A 261 18.32 16.35 13.91
CA PRO A 261 18.68 17.18 15.08
C PRO A 261 17.77 16.96 16.30
N VAL A 262 16.46 16.77 16.11
CA VAL A 262 15.52 16.52 17.21
C VAL A 262 15.80 15.18 17.88
N VAL A 263 16.09 14.13 17.13
CA VAL A 263 16.41 12.79 17.67
C VAL A 263 17.72 12.85 18.49
N GLN A 264 18.73 13.57 17.98
CA GLN A 264 19.99 13.80 18.70
C GLN A 264 19.76 14.61 19.99
N GLN A 265 18.90 15.61 19.93
CA GLN A 265 18.57 16.43 21.11
C GLN A 265 17.90 15.59 22.19
N VAL A 266 16.89 14.79 21.85
CA VAL A 266 16.19 13.92 22.80
C VAL A 266 17.13 12.92 23.44
N GLN A 267 17.99 12.29 22.64
CA GLN A 267 18.99 11.33 23.11
C GLN A 267 19.96 12.01 24.13
N LYS A 268 20.44 13.22 23.84
CA LYS A 268 21.32 13.97 24.75
C LYS A 268 20.63 14.34 26.07
N LEU A 269 19.37 14.81 26.02
CA LEU A 269 18.60 15.12 27.22
C LEU A 269 18.39 13.89 28.08
N HIS A 270 17.96 12.78 27.49
CA HIS A 270 17.78 11.51 28.18
C HIS A 270 19.11 10.97 28.78
N ALA A 271 20.23 11.08 28.06
CA ALA A 271 21.52 10.64 28.53
C ALA A 271 22.04 11.48 29.74
N ALA A 272 21.65 12.77 29.80
CA ALA A 272 21.98 13.65 30.92
C ALA A 272 21.10 13.40 32.15
N ASP A 273 19.80 13.20 31.93
CA ASP A 273 18.81 12.84 32.96
C ASP A 273 17.70 11.96 32.36
N ALA A 274 17.68 10.69 32.75
CA ALA A 274 16.68 9.72 32.28
C ALA A 274 15.22 10.08 32.67
N LYS A 275 15.03 11.06 33.56
CA LYS A 275 13.72 11.58 33.98
C LYS A 275 13.45 13.01 33.50
N ASP A 276 14.23 13.50 32.56
CA ASP A 276 14.04 14.85 32.02
C ASP A 276 12.65 14.98 31.38
N PRO A 277 11.78 15.88 31.87
CA PRO A 277 10.42 16.04 31.36
C PRO A 277 10.39 16.53 29.89
N LYS A 278 11.43 17.24 29.44
CA LYS A 278 11.57 17.69 28.06
C LYS A 278 11.93 16.54 27.13
N ALA A 279 12.78 15.60 27.60
CA ALA A 279 13.06 14.37 26.86
C ALA A 279 11.80 13.51 26.69
N GLU A 280 10.98 13.39 27.75
CA GLU A 280 9.69 12.69 27.67
C GLU A 280 8.74 13.36 26.66
N ALA A 281 8.55 14.67 26.76
CA ALA A 281 7.66 15.41 25.88
C ALA A 281 8.07 15.31 24.42
N LEU A 282 9.37 15.45 24.11
CA LEU A 282 9.91 15.31 22.76
C LEU A 282 9.77 13.89 22.23
N THR A 283 10.00 12.84 23.04
CA THR A 283 9.83 11.44 22.63
C THR A 283 8.38 11.15 22.23
N ARG A 284 7.41 11.63 23.02
CA ARG A 284 5.98 11.50 22.68
C ARG A 284 5.61 12.29 21.42
N ILE A 285 6.18 13.46 21.21
CA ILE A 285 5.96 14.26 19.99
C ILE A 285 6.55 13.55 18.76
N LEU A 286 7.75 12.99 18.85
CA LEU A 286 8.34 12.19 17.74
C LEU A 286 7.42 11.01 17.34
N HIS A 287 6.87 10.32 18.33
CA HIS A 287 5.91 9.25 18.09
C HIS A 287 4.61 9.76 17.44
N ASP A 288 4.02 10.82 17.98
CA ASP A 288 2.79 11.41 17.46
C ASP A 288 2.98 11.93 16.02
N GLN A 289 4.13 12.56 15.72
CA GLN A 289 4.50 12.97 14.37
C GLN A 289 4.63 11.78 13.41
N ALA A 290 5.24 10.69 13.85
CA ALA A 290 5.37 9.47 13.05
C ALA A 290 4.00 8.85 12.75
N ILE A 291 3.06 8.87 13.71
CA ILE A 291 1.65 8.47 13.50
C ILE A 291 0.99 9.36 12.43
N LEU A 292 1.10 10.67 12.56
CA LEU A 292 0.52 11.60 11.57
C LEU A 292 1.13 11.40 10.17
N ALA A 293 2.43 11.20 10.09
CA ALA A 293 3.14 10.96 8.84
C ALA A 293 2.74 9.63 8.16
N SER A 294 2.30 8.65 8.94
CA SER A 294 1.75 7.38 8.41
C SER A 294 0.34 7.52 7.82
N GLY A 295 -0.31 8.67 8.02
CA GLY A 295 -1.71 8.90 7.66
C GLY A 295 -2.72 8.46 8.72
N ALA A 296 -2.25 7.99 9.88
CA ALA A 296 -3.11 7.63 10.99
C ALA A 296 -3.54 8.85 11.80
N LYS A 297 -4.61 8.68 12.58
CA LYS A 297 -5.11 9.70 13.50
C LYS A 297 -4.49 9.51 14.89
N LEU A 298 -4.17 10.61 15.53
CA LEU A 298 -3.75 10.60 16.94
C LEU A 298 -4.91 10.17 17.84
N LYS A 299 -4.59 9.38 18.87
CA LYS A 299 -5.55 9.01 19.93
C LYS A 299 -6.00 10.24 20.72
N ASP A 300 -5.08 11.14 21.03
CA ASP A 300 -5.34 12.40 21.76
C ASP A 300 -4.66 13.61 21.07
N PRO A 301 -5.32 14.23 20.07
CA PRO A 301 -4.80 15.43 19.41
C PRO A 301 -4.67 16.64 20.35
N ALA A 302 -5.49 16.71 21.41
CA ALA A 302 -5.45 17.83 22.35
C ALA A 302 -4.17 17.78 23.21
N GLU A 303 -3.80 16.60 23.69
CA GLU A 303 -2.58 16.43 24.46
C GLU A 303 -1.31 16.62 23.60
N PHE A 304 -1.33 16.20 22.34
CA PHE A 304 -0.27 16.51 21.38
C PHE A 304 -0.08 18.04 21.23
N THR A 305 -1.18 18.77 21.01
CA THR A 305 -1.13 20.24 20.86
C THR A 305 -0.61 20.91 22.13
N LYS A 306 -1.01 20.43 23.31
CA LYS A 306 -0.55 20.95 24.59
C LYS A 306 0.97 20.77 24.76
N ARG A 307 1.48 19.55 24.50
CA ARG A 307 2.93 19.26 24.54
C ARG A 307 3.72 20.12 23.56
N LEU A 308 3.20 20.28 22.33
CA LEU A 308 3.84 21.13 21.33
C LEU A 308 3.92 22.60 21.80
N ASN A 309 2.83 23.13 22.33
CA ASN A 309 2.80 24.52 22.85
C ASN A 309 3.78 24.73 24.02
N GLN A 310 3.91 23.77 24.94
CA GLN A 310 4.87 23.81 26.01
C GLN A 310 6.31 23.91 25.51
N LEU A 311 6.67 23.10 24.48
CA LEU A 311 8.03 23.14 23.92
C LEU A 311 8.35 24.40 23.13
N ILE A 312 7.35 25.12 22.60
CA ILE A 312 7.56 26.38 21.89
C ILE A 312 7.77 27.53 22.86
N THR A 313 7.24 27.43 24.07
CA THR A 313 7.30 28.48 25.08
C THR A 313 8.48 28.37 26.06
N ASP A 314 9.12 27.19 26.11
CA ASP A 314 10.34 26.89 26.91
C ASP A 314 11.63 27.11 26.08
#